data_230bd3052ad0d0846c4aa081760759be
#
_entry.id   230bd3052ad0d0846c4aa081760759be
#
_cell.length_a   1.000
_cell.length_b   1.000
_cell.length_c   1.000
_cell.angle_alpha   90.00
_cell.angle_beta   90.00
_cell.angle_gamma   90.00
#
_symmetry.space_group_name_H-M   'P 1'
#
loop_
_entity.id
_entity.type
_entity.pdbx_description
1 polymer ?
#
loop_
_entity_poly.entity_id
_entity_poly.type
_entity_poly.pdbx_seq_one_letter_code
_entity_poly.pdbx_strand_id
1 'polypeptide(L)'
;GSAAYYFRGARMTAAGDAASQEAQQTALPEPAPDPMDDLTPIDLLELEVGYGLIALVDSERDGELLERIKTVRRQIAQELGVIVPPLRIRDNLELKPGEYTMLIKGVGVARGELMLGHYLAMYPGEEPQAGFGIPTTEPAFGLPAVWVSADTKDQAQLAGYTVVDLPTVIITHLTEVIKRHLHELLSREEVQKLLKRFAETSPKVVEELVPTLLSLGGVQKVLQNLLREQISIRDLLSIVETLADYAPITRDPVLLTEYVRQSLARSITKQWQTAEGDIPALMLSYELEDTLTKAIQHTEHGSYLAIEPKLAQRLITELTRAVETMMQQQQAPLLVTSPLTRPHVKRLTEPYVPQLVVLSHNDIVANVRIRNLGVVKV
;
A
#
# COMPACT_ATOMS: atom_id res chain seq x y z
N GLY A 1 -83.60 -44.34 -40.71
CA GLY A 1 -83.62 -44.56 -42.15
C GLY A 1 -82.23 -44.23 -42.71
N SER A 2 -81.55 -45.25 -43.05
CA SER A 2 -81.18 -45.70 -44.41
C SER A 2 -80.15 -44.79 -45.11
N ALA A 3 -79.04 -45.37 -45.28
CA ALA A 3 -78.39 -45.81 -46.51
C ALA A 3 -77.94 -44.67 -47.43
N ALA A 4 -76.85 -44.63 -48.02
CA ALA A 4 -75.99 -45.54 -48.75
C ALA A 4 -74.80 -44.77 -49.27
N TYR A 5 -73.65 -45.26 -49.20
CA TYR A 5 -72.89 -45.97 -50.28
C TYR A 5 -72.28 -45.11 -51.38
N TYR A 6 -70.99 -45.27 -51.49
CA TYR A 6 -70.12 -45.48 -52.64
C TYR A 6 -69.49 -44.29 -53.38
N PHE A 7 -68.28 -44.37 -53.46
CA PHE A 7 -67.23 -44.47 -54.48
C PHE A 7 -66.29 -43.33 -54.70
N ARG A 8 -65.07 -43.75 -54.65
CA ARG A 8 -63.85 -43.55 -55.48
C ARG A 8 -63.08 -42.29 -55.18
N GLY A 9 -61.93 -42.42 -54.97
CA GLY A 9 -60.81 -43.27 -55.36
C GLY A 9 -59.64 -42.41 -55.82
N ALA A 10 -58.53 -42.68 -55.28
CA ALA A 10 -57.22 -42.43 -55.89
C ALA A 10 -56.91 -41.05 -56.49
N ARG A 11 -56.26 -40.27 -55.70
CA ARG A 11 -55.12 -39.42 -56.11
C ARG A 11 -54.52 -38.76 -54.86
N MET A 12 -53.80 -39.55 -54.17
CA MET A 12 -52.85 -39.07 -53.20
C MET A 12 -51.55 -39.80 -53.46
N THR A 13 -50.63 -39.10 -54.04
CA THR A 13 -49.18 -39.30 -53.94
C THR A 13 -48.55 -38.17 -54.73
N ALA A 14 -48.09 -37.15 -54.07
CA ALA A 14 -47.03 -36.20 -54.47
C ALA A 14 -47.08 -34.86 -53.72
N ALA A 15 -47.40 -34.87 -52.43
CA ALA A 15 -47.30 -33.64 -51.63
C ALA A 15 -46.79 -33.90 -50.21
N GLY A 16 -46.20 -35.08 -49.95
CA GLY A 16 -45.68 -35.47 -48.66
C GLY A 16 -44.16 -35.37 -48.50
N ASP A 17 -43.41 -35.27 -49.58
CA ASP A 17 -41.94 -35.34 -49.53
C ASP A 17 -41.20 -33.98 -49.68
N ALA A 18 -41.93 -32.89 -49.88
CA ALA A 18 -41.31 -31.56 -49.97
C ALA A 18 -41.30 -30.76 -48.66
N ALA A 19 -42.01 -31.21 -47.62
CA ALA A 19 -42.07 -30.51 -46.35
C ALA A 19 -41.11 -31.05 -45.27
N SER A 20 -40.33 -32.10 -45.58
CA SER A 20 -39.38 -32.71 -44.65
C SER A 20 -37.91 -32.38 -44.95
N GLN A 21 -37.62 -31.55 -45.95
CA GLN A 21 -36.27 -31.19 -46.35
C GLN A 21 -35.89 -29.71 -46.05
N GLU A 22 -36.80 -28.91 -45.51
CA GLU A 22 -36.50 -27.51 -45.14
C GLU A 22 -36.22 -27.26 -43.66
N ALA A 23 -36.12 -28.31 -42.84
CA ALA A 23 -35.83 -28.16 -41.37
C ALA A 23 -34.43 -28.63 -40.96
N GLN A 24 -33.49 -28.74 -41.88
CA GLN A 24 -32.06 -28.82 -41.55
C GLN A 24 -31.38 -27.52 -41.95
N GLN A 25 -31.82 -26.39 -41.35
CA GLN A 25 -30.96 -25.24 -41.24
C GLN A 25 -29.83 -25.62 -40.26
N THR A 26 -28.66 -25.85 -40.84
CA THR A 26 -27.39 -25.90 -40.14
C THR A 26 -27.32 -24.74 -39.12
N ALA A 27 -27.47 -25.08 -37.85
CA ALA A 27 -27.04 -24.20 -36.78
C ALA A 27 -25.57 -23.84 -37.09
N LEU A 28 -25.30 -22.58 -37.36
CA LEU A 28 -23.93 -22.06 -37.41
C LEU A 28 -23.28 -22.46 -36.09
N PRO A 29 -22.06 -23.02 -36.10
CA PRO A 29 -21.35 -23.31 -34.86
C PRO A 29 -21.31 -22.01 -34.06
N GLU A 30 -21.72 -22.07 -32.79
CA GLU A 30 -21.51 -20.96 -31.87
C GLU A 30 -20.06 -20.52 -31.99
N PRO A 31 -19.79 -19.22 -32.17
CA PRO A 31 -18.42 -18.73 -32.23
C PRO A 31 -17.69 -19.23 -30.99
N ALA A 32 -16.55 -19.88 -31.19
CA ALA A 32 -15.69 -20.29 -30.09
C ALA A 32 -15.48 -19.05 -29.19
N PRO A 33 -15.55 -19.19 -27.86
CA PRO A 33 -15.34 -18.07 -26.94
C PRO A 33 -14.05 -17.39 -27.33
N ASP A 34 -14.10 -16.05 -27.47
CA ASP A 34 -12.92 -15.27 -27.79
C ASP A 34 -11.91 -15.49 -26.67
N PRO A 35 -10.64 -15.86 -26.97
CA PRO A 35 -9.60 -15.94 -25.94
C PRO A 35 -9.47 -14.67 -25.11
N MET A 36 -9.99 -13.54 -25.60
CA MET A 36 -10.07 -12.27 -24.86
C MET A 36 -11.13 -12.28 -23.75
N ASP A 37 -12.16 -13.13 -23.84
CA ASP A 37 -13.20 -13.27 -22.80
C ASP A 37 -12.69 -13.98 -21.54
N ASP A 38 -11.58 -14.73 -21.66
CA ASP A 38 -10.90 -15.41 -20.54
C ASP A 38 -9.93 -14.50 -19.77
N LEU A 39 -9.69 -13.26 -20.25
CA LEU A 39 -8.83 -12.29 -19.55
C LEU A 39 -9.57 -11.70 -18.35
N THR A 40 -9.42 -12.34 -17.19
CA THR A 40 -9.88 -11.75 -15.94
C THR A 40 -9.05 -10.54 -15.59
N PRO A 41 -9.66 -9.38 -15.21
CA PRO A 41 -8.93 -8.23 -14.75
C PRO A 41 -8.01 -8.59 -13.58
N ILE A 42 -6.79 -8.05 -13.60
CA ILE A 42 -5.83 -8.26 -12.50
C ILE A 42 -6.39 -7.60 -11.25
N ASP A 43 -6.49 -8.36 -10.17
CA ASP A 43 -6.87 -7.81 -8.86
C ASP A 43 -5.78 -6.86 -8.34
N LEU A 44 -6.21 -5.73 -7.76
CA LEU A 44 -5.28 -4.73 -7.26
C LEU A 44 -4.55 -5.19 -6.00
N LEU A 45 -5.21 -6.01 -5.17
CA LEU A 45 -4.70 -6.51 -3.91
C LEU A 45 -5.18 -7.95 -3.70
N GLU A 46 -4.26 -8.89 -3.58
CA GLU A 46 -4.55 -10.31 -3.38
C GLU A 46 -3.75 -10.87 -2.20
N LEU A 47 -4.35 -11.87 -1.54
CA LEU A 47 -3.71 -12.71 -0.54
C LEU A 47 -3.85 -14.16 -0.97
N GLU A 48 -2.75 -14.79 -1.33
CA GLU A 48 -2.70 -16.22 -1.58
C GLU A 48 -2.30 -16.95 -0.30
N VAL A 49 -3.00 -18.03 0.02
CA VAL A 49 -2.79 -18.81 1.24
C VAL A 49 -2.58 -20.28 0.94
N GLY A 50 -1.65 -20.91 1.64
CA GLY A 50 -1.47 -22.35 1.63
C GLY A 50 -2.67 -23.07 2.29
N TYR A 51 -2.86 -24.34 1.97
CA TYR A 51 -4.06 -25.10 2.35
C TYR A 51 -4.31 -25.17 3.86
N GLY A 52 -3.27 -25.11 4.69
CA GLY A 52 -3.39 -25.12 6.14
C GLY A 52 -3.95 -23.83 6.74
N LEU A 53 -3.93 -22.72 5.97
CA LEU A 53 -4.46 -21.43 6.39
C LEU A 53 -5.90 -21.21 5.92
N ILE A 54 -6.48 -22.09 5.09
CA ILE A 54 -7.84 -21.95 4.56
C ILE A 54 -8.86 -21.80 5.68
N ALA A 55 -8.71 -22.54 6.78
CA ALA A 55 -9.60 -22.45 7.92
C ALA A 55 -9.65 -21.06 8.57
N LEU A 56 -8.60 -20.23 8.43
CA LEU A 56 -8.56 -18.86 8.95
C LEU A 56 -9.30 -17.86 8.06
N VAL A 57 -9.52 -18.19 6.79
CA VAL A 57 -10.13 -17.31 5.77
C VAL A 57 -11.54 -17.77 5.36
N ASP A 58 -11.97 -18.96 5.79
CA ASP A 58 -13.27 -19.52 5.47
C ASP A 58 -14.38 -18.81 6.27
N SER A 59 -15.22 -18.06 5.58
CA SER A 59 -16.35 -17.32 6.17
C SER A 59 -17.43 -18.22 6.78
N GLU A 60 -17.53 -19.49 6.36
CA GLU A 60 -18.49 -20.45 6.91
C GLU A 60 -18.04 -21.05 8.25
N ARG A 61 -16.76 -20.86 8.59
CA ARG A 61 -16.12 -21.36 9.82
C ARG A 61 -15.68 -20.24 10.77
N ASP A 62 -16.48 -19.17 10.93
CA ASP A 62 -16.13 -17.99 11.76
C ASP A 62 -14.83 -17.30 11.29
N GLY A 63 -14.66 -17.10 9.99
CA GLY A 63 -13.48 -16.48 9.36
C GLY A 63 -13.17 -15.08 9.91
N GLU A 64 -12.65 -15.03 11.14
CA GLU A 64 -12.29 -13.82 11.86
C GLU A 64 -11.36 -12.90 11.08
N LEU A 65 -10.55 -13.48 10.18
CA LEU A 65 -9.63 -12.75 9.33
C LEU A 65 -10.34 -11.76 8.40
N LEU A 66 -11.48 -12.15 7.80
CA LEU A 66 -12.22 -11.28 6.87
C LEU A 66 -12.79 -10.02 7.56
N GLU A 67 -13.31 -10.17 8.77
CA GLU A 67 -13.83 -9.02 9.54
C GLU A 67 -12.69 -8.11 10.02
N ARG A 68 -11.56 -8.69 10.41
CA ARG A 68 -10.36 -7.93 10.75
C ARG A 68 -9.82 -7.16 9.54
N ILE A 69 -9.82 -7.75 8.34
CA ILE A 69 -9.44 -7.07 7.09
C ILE A 69 -10.34 -5.86 6.81
N LYS A 70 -11.65 -6.00 6.96
CA LYS A 70 -12.60 -4.87 6.80
C LYS A 70 -12.29 -3.74 7.79
N THR A 71 -11.97 -4.11 9.03
CA THR A 71 -11.60 -3.13 10.08
C THR A 71 -10.32 -2.39 9.71
N VAL A 72 -9.26 -3.11 9.29
CA VAL A 72 -8.00 -2.51 8.86
C VAL A 72 -8.19 -1.57 7.67
N ARG A 73 -8.97 -1.98 6.66
CA ARG A 73 -9.26 -1.12 5.51
C ARG A 73 -9.95 0.18 5.93
N ARG A 74 -10.90 0.11 6.88
CA ARG A 74 -11.58 1.29 7.44
C ARG A 74 -10.60 2.16 8.23
N GLN A 75 -9.73 1.55 9.03
CA GLN A 75 -8.71 2.27 9.80
C GLN A 75 -7.74 3.01 8.88
N ILE A 76 -7.20 2.36 7.84
CA ILE A 76 -6.31 3.01 6.86
C ILE A 76 -7.03 4.18 6.16
N ALA A 77 -8.30 4.01 5.79
CA ALA A 77 -9.08 5.09 5.20
C ALA A 77 -9.26 6.27 6.17
N GLN A 78 -9.45 6.01 7.45
CA GLN A 78 -9.56 7.05 8.48
C GLN A 78 -8.21 7.71 8.80
N GLU A 79 -7.11 6.99 8.76
CA GLU A 79 -5.78 7.51 9.04
C GLU A 79 -5.21 8.29 7.84
N LEU A 80 -5.22 7.68 6.67
CA LEU A 80 -4.51 8.18 5.49
C LEU A 80 -5.41 8.84 4.44
N GLY A 81 -6.74 8.68 4.53
CA GLY A 81 -7.68 9.33 3.62
C GLY A 81 -7.87 8.61 2.28
N VAL A 82 -7.45 7.35 2.18
CA VAL A 82 -7.54 6.54 0.95
C VAL A 82 -8.41 5.31 1.18
N ILE A 83 -9.30 5.03 0.25
CA ILE A 83 -10.08 3.80 0.27
C ILE A 83 -9.21 2.67 -0.29
N VAL A 84 -8.82 1.74 0.57
CA VAL A 84 -8.09 0.53 0.16
C VAL A 84 -9.01 -0.33 -0.70
N PRO A 85 -8.58 -0.78 -1.89
CA PRO A 85 -9.39 -1.66 -2.74
C PRO A 85 -9.76 -2.96 -2.03
N PRO A 86 -10.77 -3.70 -2.52
CA PRO A 86 -11.08 -5.03 -1.99
C PRO A 86 -9.88 -5.95 -2.05
N LEU A 87 -9.66 -6.70 -0.98
CA LEU A 87 -8.67 -7.77 -0.94
C LEU A 87 -9.33 -9.04 -1.47
N ARG A 88 -8.75 -9.64 -2.49
CA ARG A 88 -9.13 -10.97 -2.97
C ARG A 88 -8.28 -12.01 -2.25
N ILE A 89 -8.94 -13.04 -1.71
CA ILE A 89 -8.25 -14.16 -1.07
C ILE A 89 -8.41 -15.39 -1.96
N ARG A 90 -7.31 -16.10 -2.21
CA ARG A 90 -7.28 -17.34 -2.98
C ARG A 90 -6.44 -18.39 -2.26
N ASP A 91 -6.82 -19.62 -2.40
CA ASP A 91 -5.96 -20.75 -2.08
C ASP A 91 -4.92 -20.96 -3.19
N ASN A 92 -3.70 -21.29 -2.79
CA ASN A 92 -2.62 -21.62 -3.71
C ASN A 92 -1.95 -22.92 -3.23
N LEU A 93 -2.11 -23.98 -4.02
CA LEU A 93 -1.59 -25.32 -3.71
C LEU A 93 -0.08 -25.43 -3.91
N GLU A 94 0.57 -24.45 -4.55
CA GLU A 94 2.02 -24.39 -4.69
C GLU A 94 2.71 -23.90 -3.43
N LEU A 95 1.96 -23.22 -2.55
CA LEU A 95 2.46 -22.74 -1.26
C LEU A 95 2.49 -23.86 -0.23
N LYS A 96 3.45 -23.81 0.70
CA LYS A 96 3.45 -24.70 1.85
C LYS A 96 2.17 -24.48 2.70
N PRO A 97 1.77 -25.45 3.53
CA PRO A 97 0.53 -25.38 4.29
C PRO A 97 0.34 -24.11 5.11
N GLY A 98 1.39 -23.64 5.78
CA GLY A 98 1.38 -22.44 6.64
C GLY A 98 1.87 -21.17 5.93
N GLU A 99 2.08 -21.21 4.64
CA GLU A 99 2.64 -20.11 3.88
C GLU A 99 1.55 -19.22 3.27
N TYR A 100 1.83 -17.92 3.15
CA TYR A 100 0.99 -16.97 2.43
C TYR A 100 1.85 -15.97 1.65
N THR A 101 1.28 -15.46 0.57
CA THR A 101 1.89 -14.42 -0.28
C THR A 101 0.90 -13.29 -0.51
N MET A 102 1.36 -12.06 -0.41
CA MET A 102 0.59 -10.87 -0.72
C MET A 102 1.01 -10.33 -2.08
N LEU A 103 0.03 -10.08 -2.95
CA LEU A 103 0.28 -9.58 -4.30
C LEU A 103 -0.40 -8.22 -4.48
N ILE A 104 0.30 -7.35 -5.21
CA ILE A 104 -0.22 -6.07 -5.70
C ILE A 104 -0.15 -6.10 -7.22
N LYS A 105 -1.31 -5.95 -7.86
CA LYS A 105 -1.45 -6.02 -9.33
C LYS A 105 -0.83 -7.31 -9.91
N GLY A 106 -1.05 -8.44 -9.23
CA GLY A 106 -0.56 -9.75 -9.63
C GLY A 106 0.93 -10.00 -9.36
N VAL A 107 1.64 -9.06 -8.72
CA VAL A 107 3.06 -9.21 -8.38
C VAL A 107 3.22 -9.44 -6.89
N GLY A 108 3.93 -10.51 -6.49
CA GLY A 108 4.23 -10.81 -5.09
C GLY A 108 5.12 -9.74 -4.47
N VAL A 109 4.63 -9.09 -3.40
CA VAL A 109 5.33 -8.00 -2.70
C VAL A 109 5.76 -8.39 -1.29
N ALA A 110 5.12 -9.40 -0.69
CA ALA A 110 5.45 -9.90 0.63
C ALA A 110 5.06 -11.37 0.77
N ARG A 111 5.74 -12.06 1.66
CA ARG A 111 5.55 -13.48 1.95
C ARG A 111 5.75 -13.74 3.43
N GLY A 112 5.02 -14.70 3.99
CA GLY A 112 5.21 -15.14 5.36
C GLY A 112 4.91 -16.61 5.52
N GLU A 113 5.48 -17.23 6.55
CA GLU A 113 5.23 -18.62 6.91
C GLU A 113 4.84 -18.69 8.38
N LEU A 114 3.70 -19.30 8.66
CA LEU A 114 3.13 -19.45 10.00
C LEU A 114 3.23 -20.89 10.46
N MET A 115 3.50 -21.08 11.74
CA MET A 115 3.48 -22.40 12.35
C MET A 115 2.07 -22.72 12.86
N LEU A 116 1.38 -23.61 12.15
CA LEU A 116 0.01 -24.03 12.50
C LEU A 116 -0.05 -24.62 13.90
N GLY A 117 -1.10 -24.27 14.65
CA GLY A 117 -1.28 -24.72 16.03
C GLY A 117 -0.39 -24.03 17.07
N HIS A 118 0.35 -23.00 16.69
CA HIS A 118 1.22 -22.20 17.55
C HIS A 118 0.78 -20.74 17.61
N TYR A 119 1.38 -20.01 18.54
CA TYR A 119 1.25 -18.56 18.71
C TYR A 119 2.60 -17.90 18.46
N LEU A 120 2.62 -16.69 17.96
CA LEU A 120 3.84 -15.90 17.83
C LEU A 120 4.07 -15.13 19.12
N ALA A 121 5.22 -15.31 19.74
CA ALA A 121 5.64 -14.60 20.94
C ALA A 121 6.81 -13.69 20.62
N MET A 122 6.63 -12.38 20.84
CA MET A 122 7.63 -11.32 20.62
C MET A 122 8.14 -10.82 21.98
N TYR A 123 9.45 -10.76 22.13
CA TYR A 123 10.08 -10.26 23.34
C TYR A 123 10.43 -8.78 23.17
N PRO A 124 10.14 -7.91 24.14
CA PRO A 124 10.43 -6.49 24.03
C PRO A 124 11.92 -6.12 24.21
N GLY A 125 12.78 -7.09 24.54
CA GLY A 125 14.22 -6.92 24.71
C GLY A 125 15.03 -7.37 23.48
N GLU A 126 16.37 -7.21 23.55
CA GLU A 126 17.25 -7.50 22.42
C GLU A 126 17.40 -8.99 22.10
N GLU A 127 17.30 -9.87 23.11
CA GLU A 127 17.40 -11.31 22.88
C GLU A 127 16.26 -12.09 23.56
N PRO A 128 15.58 -13.00 22.83
CA PRO A 128 14.63 -13.92 23.43
C PRO A 128 15.34 -14.81 24.46
N GLN A 129 14.71 -15.02 25.61
CA GLN A 129 15.24 -15.98 26.59
C GLN A 129 15.33 -17.38 25.96
N ALA A 130 16.50 -18.00 26.06
CA ALA A 130 16.74 -19.34 25.54
C ALA A 130 15.76 -20.34 26.16
N GLY A 131 15.09 -21.16 25.33
CA GLY A 131 14.21 -22.25 25.77
C GLY A 131 12.71 -22.01 25.62
N PHE A 132 12.27 -20.85 25.20
CA PHE A 132 10.86 -20.50 25.02
C PHE A 132 10.27 -20.77 23.64
N GLY A 133 10.49 -21.90 23.02
CA GLY A 133 9.85 -22.22 21.76
C GLY A 133 10.81 -22.22 20.57
N ILE A 134 10.27 -22.15 19.34
CA ILE A 134 11.03 -22.28 18.10
C ILE A 134 11.37 -20.88 17.57
N PRO A 135 12.66 -20.51 17.45
CA PRO A 135 13.06 -19.21 16.95
C PRO A 135 12.51 -18.90 15.54
N THR A 136 12.07 -17.68 15.35
CA THR A 136 11.57 -17.16 14.08
C THR A 136 11.75 -15.65 14.01
N THR A 137 11.29 -15.06 12.91
CA THR A 137 11.25 -13.61 12.70
C THR A 137 9.81 -13.20 12.43
N GLU A 138 9.35 -12.16 13.09
CA GLU A 138 8.02 -11.59 12.87
C GLU A 138 7.98 -10.94 11.47
N PRO A 139 6.99 -11.27 10.63
CA PRO A 139 7.04 -10.93 9.20
C PRO A 139 6.79 -9.46 8.87
N ALA A 140 6.12 -8.68 9.73
CA ALA A 140 5.77 -7.28 9.43
C ALA A 140 6.96 -6.32 9.60
N PHE A 141 7.70 -6.48 10.70
CA PHE A 141 8.79 -5.57 11.10
C PHE A 141 10.16 -6.24 11.15
N GLY A 142 10.23 -7.56 10.92
CA GLY A 142 11.49 -8.31 10.98
C GLY A 142 12.05 -8.47 12.39
N LEU A 143 11.22 -8.38 13.41
CA LEU A 143 11.65 -8.50 14.80
C LEU A 143 11.92 -9.95 15.20
N PRO A 144 12.91 -10.22 16.09
CA PRO A 144 13.11 -11.54 16.66
C PRO A 144 11.87 -12.01 17.40
N ALA A 145 11.44 -13.24 17.15
CA ALA A 145 10.25 -13.84 17.74
C ALA A 145 10.45 -15.34 17.94
N VAL A 146 9.52 -15.98 18.65
CA VAL A 146 9.50 -17.44 18.84
C VAL A 146 8.08 -17.97 18.65
N TRP A 147 7.95 -19.17 18.07
CA TRP A 147 6.70 -19.90 18.04
C TRP A 147 6.52 -20.67 19.35
N VAL A 148 5.40 -20.44 20.04
CA VAL A 148 5.04 -21.10 21.31
C VAL A 148 3.79 -21.95 21.13
N SER A 149 3.74 -23.12 21.79
CA SER A 149 2.55 -23.95 21.80
C SER A 149 1.46 -23.39 22.71
N ALA A 150 0.25 -23.92 22.62
CA ALA A 150 -0.84 -23.55 23.51
C ALA A 150 -0.48 -23.76 25.00
N ASP A 151 0.28 -24.83 25.30
CA ASP A 151 0.68 -25.17 26.67
C ASP A 151 1.71 -24.19 27.26
N THR A 152 2.54 -23.57 26.41
CA THR A 152 3.59 -22.63 26.82
C THR A 152 3.19 -21.17 26.67
N LYS A 153 2.02 -20.89 26.10
CA LYS A 153 1.51 -19.53 25.85
C LYS A 153 1.48 -18.68 27.11
N ASP A 154 0.85 -19.21 28.19
CA ASP A 154 0.66 -18.47 29.45
C ASP A 154 2.01 -18.23 30.14
N GLN A 155 2.94 -19.17 30.05
CA GLN A 155 4.30 -19.00 30.57
C GLN A 155 5.06 -17.91 29.82
N ALA A 156 4.93 -17.84 28.48
CA ALA A 156 5.54 -16.80 27.69
C ALA A 156 4.98 -15.42 28.05
N GLN A 157 3.67 -15.31 28.25
CA GLN A 157 3.04 -14.05 28.70
C GLN A 157 3.53 -13.61 30.09
N LEU A 158 3.65 -14.53 31.03
CA LEU A 158 4.18 -14.27 32.37
C LEU A 158 5.67 -13.86 32.33
N ALA A 159 6.43 -14.35 31.34
CA ALA A 159 7.81 -13.96 31.10
C ALA A 159 7.96 -12.61 30.34
N GLY A 160 6.85 -11.92 30.09
CA GLY A 160 6.85 -10.59 29.46
C GLY A 160 6.81 -10.59 27.93
N TYR A 161 6.57 -11.74 27.28
CA TYR A 161 6.36 -11.79 25.84
C TYR A 161 4.98 -11.26 25.45
N THR A 162 4.91 -10.53 24.34
CA THR A 162 3.64 -10.25 23.66
C THR A 162 3.29 -11.44 22.78
N VAL A 163 2.22 -12.17 23.12
CA VAL A 163 1.81 -13.39 22.41
C VAL A 163 0.56 -13.11 21.59
N VAL A 164 0.64 -13.38 20.29
CA VAL A 164 -0.44 -13.13 19.32
C VAL A 164 -0.81 -14.40 18.54
N ASP A 165 -2.06 -14.48 18.09
CA ASP A 165 -2.57 -15.56 17.26
C ASP A 165 -2.18 -15.39 15.78
N LEU A 166 -2.35 -16.45 14.99
CA LEU A 166 -1.98 -16.46 13.56
C LEU A 166 -2.75 -15.42 12.73
N PRO A 167 -4.08 -15.22 12.91
CA PRO A 167 -4.79 -14.13 12.25
C PRO A 167 -4.20 -12.76 12.54
N THR A 168 -3.79 -12.48 13.77
CA THR A 168 -3.15 -11.22 14.14
C THR A 168 -1.82 -11.02 13.40
N VAL A 169 -1.01 -12.07 13.27
CA VAL A 169 0.26 -11.99 12.50
C VAL A 169 -0.01 -11.61 11.05
N ILE A 170 -0.96 -12.30 10.38
CA ILE A 170 -1.32 -12.00 8.98
C ILE A 170 -1.83 -10.56 8.86
N ILE A 171 -2.73 -10.14 9.75
CA ILE A 171 -3.34 -8.80 9.71
C ILE A 171 -2.31 -7.70 9.93
N THR A 172 -1.39 -7.88 10.86
CA THR A 172 -0.32 -6.92 11.11
C THR A 172 0.57 -6.78 9.87
N HIS A 173 1.01 -7.91 9.30
CA HIS A 173 1.83 -7.90 8.10
C HIS A 173 1.07 -7.30 6.90
N LEU A 174 -0.19 -7.69 6.68
CA LEU A 174 -1.04 -7.13 5.63
C LEU A 174 -1.21 -5.61 5.78
N THR A 175 -1.40 -5.13 7.00
CA THR A 175 -1.54 -3.69 7.29
C THR A 175 -0.29 -2.93 6.88
N GLU A 176 0.89 -3.42 7.25
CA GLU A 176 2.16 -2.80 6.90
C GLU A 176 2.44 -2.84 5.40
N VAL A 177 2.14 -3.96 4.74
CA VAL A 177 2.28 -4.09 3.29
C VAL A 177 1.34 -3.13 2.56
N ILE A 178 0.07 -3.04 2.96
CA ILE A 178 -0.88 -2.09 2.37
C ILE A 178 -0.39 -0.65 2.56
N LYS A 179 0.01 -0.25 3.76
CA LYS A 179 0.50 1.11 4.05
C LYS A 179 1.73 1.46 3.20
N ARG A 180 2.66 0.53 3.04
CA ARG A 180 3.88 0.72 2.23
C ARG A 180 3.57 0.90 0.75
N HIS A 181 2.60 0.17 0.22
CA HIS A 181 2.24 0.17 -1.20
C HIS A 181 0.97 0.98 -1.52
N LEU A 182 0.44 1.75 -0.56
CA LEU A 182 -0.81 2.47 -0.74
C LEU A 182 -0.77 3.46 -1.91
N HIS A 183 0.40 4.06 -2.16
CA HIS A 183 0.63 4.94 -3.30
C HIS A 183 0.45 4.24 -4.66
N GLU A 184 0.72 2.93 -4.76
CA GLU A 184 0.51 2.14 -5.97
C GLU A 184 -0.96 1.77 -6.19
N LEU A 185 -1.71 1.67 -5.10
CA LEU A 185 -3.14 1.35 -5.10
C LEU A 185 -4.02 2.56 -5.43
N LEU A 186 -3.49 3.79 -5.32
CA LEU A 186 -4.23 5.01 -5.65
C LEU A 186 -4.29 5.22 -7.17
N SER A 187 -5.34 4.74 -7.82
CA SER A 187 -5.59 4.90 -9.24
C SER A 187 -6.12 6.30 -9.59
N ARG A 188 -6.11 6.67 -10.89
CA ARG A 188 -6.76 7.91 -11.37
C ARG A 188 -8.25 7.93 -11.07
N GLU A 189 -8.91 6.79 -11.18
CA GLU A 189 -10.33 6.66 -10.88
C GLU A 189 -10.62 6.96 -9.40
N GLU A 190 -9.78 6.44 -8.49
CA GLU A 190 -9.92 6.74 -7.05
C GLU A 190 -9.67 8.23 -6.76
N VAL A 191 -8.67 8.85 -7.38
CA VAL A 191 -8.45 10.29 -7.27
C VAL A 191 -9.66 11.09 -7.79
N GLN A 192 -10.23 10.68 -8.92
CA GLN A 192 -11.43 11.31 -9.45
C GLN A 192 -12.62 11.19 -8.50
N LYS A 193 -12.82 10.01 -7.89
CA LYS A 193 -13.86 9.80 -6.88
C LYS A 193 -13.64 10.68 -5.63
N LEU A 194 -12.38 10.79 -5.17
CA LEU A 194 -12.02 11.66 -4.06
C LEU A 194 -12.34 13.14 -4.36
N LEU A 195 -11.89 13.64 -5.52
CA LEU A 195 -12.14 15.03 -5.95
C LEU A 195 -13.63 15.28 -6.18
N LYS A 196 -14.38 14.34 -6.77
CA LYS A 196 -15.82 14.47 -6.97
C LYS A 196 -16.55 14.59 -5.63
N ARG A 197 -16.23 13.75 -4.66
CA ARG A 197 -16.82 13.83 -3.31
C ARG A 197 -16.44 15.13 -2.60
N PHE A 198 -15.20 15.58 -2.76
CA PHE A 198 -14.74 16.85 -2.21
C PHE A 198 -15.44 18.06 -2.87
N ALA A 199 -15.70 17.99 -4.17
CA ALA A 199 -16.44 19.03 -4.91
C ALA A 199 -17.89 19.22 -4.43
N GLU A 200 -18.50 18.25 -3.74
CA GLU A 200 -19.84 18.40 -3.12
C GLU A 200 -19.84 19.51 -2.06
N THR A 201 -18.71 19.74 -1.38
CA THR A 201 -18.55 20.78 -0.35
C THR A 201 -17.75 21.99 -0.83
N SER A 202 -16.82 21.81 -1.76
CA SER A 202 -15.88 22.84 -2.24
C SER A 202 -15.71 22.78 -3.76
N PRO A 203 -16.79 23.02 -4.55
CA PRO A 203 -16.75 22.83 -6.00
C PRO A 203 -15.79 23.79 -6.72
N LYS A 204 -15.74 25.05 -6.31
CA LYS A 204 -14.96 26.09 -7.01
C LYS A 204 -13.47 25.79 -7.05
N VAL A 205 -12.89 25.31 -5.95
CA VAL A 205 -11.45 25.03 -5.86
C VAL A 205 -11.09 23.85 -6.75
N VAL A 206 -11.96 22.83 -6.84
CA VAL A 206 -11.74 21.67 -7.73
C VAL A 206 -11.85 22.08 -9.19
N GLU A 207 -12.86 22.88 -9.56
CA GLU A 207 -13.03 23.39 -10.94
C GLU A 207 -11.88 24.29 -11.39
N GLU A 208 -11.33 25.09 -10.49
CA GLU A 208 -10.14 25.91 -10.75
C GLU A 208 -8.91 25.05 -11.00
N LEU A 209 -8.68 24.02 -10.15
CA LEU A 209 -7.48 23.19 -10.25
C LEU A 209 -7.54 22.24 -11.43
N VAL A 210 -8.59 21.44 -11.58
CA VAL A 210 -8.66 20.35 -12.57
C VAL A 210 -9.79 20.58 -13.57
N PRO A 211 -9.51 20.55 -14.86
CA PRO A 211 -8.22 20.27 -15.54
C PRO A 211 -7.37 21.51 -15.85
N THR A 212 -7.80 22.70 -15.44
CA THR A 212 -7.28 23.99 -15.95
C THR A 212 -5.82 24.23 -15.52
N LEU A 213 -5.53 24.19 -14.25
CA LEU A 213 -4.18 24.47 -13.71
C LEU A 213 -3.31 23.21 -13.70
N LEU A 214 -3.90 22.06 -13.31
CA LEU A 214 -3.21 20.81 -13.20
C LEU A 214 -4.05 19.66 -13.76
N SER A 215 -3.43 18.70 -14.45
CA SER A 215 -4.12 17.51 -14.90
C SER A 215 -4.48 16.59 -13.72
N LEU A 216 -5.51 15.75 -13.87
CA LEU A 216 -5.84 14.71 -12.90
C LEU A 216 -4.64 13.82 -12.56
N GLY A 217 -3.80 13.49 -13.55
CA GLY A 217 -2.57 12.74 -13.35
C GLY A 217 -1.50 13.50 -12.55
N GLY A 218 -1.44 14.83 -12.68
CA GLY A 218 -0.58 15.68 -11.85
C GLY A 218 -1.00 15.65 -10.38
N VAL A 219 -2.30 15.81 -10.11
CA VAL A 219 -2.85 15.68 -8.75
C VAL A 219 -2.58 14.29 -8.19
N GLN A 220 -2.87 13.23 -8.96
CA GLN A 220 -2.58 11.85 -8.56
C GLN A 220 -1.13 11.69 -8.12
N LYS A 221 -0.18 12.24 -8.90
CA LYS A 221 1.25 12.09 -8.61
C LYS A 221 1.65 12.72 -7.29
N VAL A 222 1.10 13.91 -6.97
CA VAL A 222 1.34 14.57 -5.67
C VAL A 222 0.75 13.74 -4.53
N LEU A 223 -0.49 13.27 -4.66
CA LEU A 223 -1.12 12.43 -3.64
C LEU A 223 -0.34 11.11 -3.45
N GLN A 224 0.14 10.49 -4.52
CA GLN A 224 0.98 9.31 -4.46
C GLN A 224 2.31 9.58 -3.75
N ASN A 225 2.95 10.73 -3.98
CA ASN A 225 4.18 11.11 -3.29
C ASN A 225 3.96 11.27 -1.78
N LEU A 226 2.85 11.89 -1.36
CA LEU A 226 2.50 12.02 0.06
C LEU A 226 2.27 10.65 0.70
N LEU A 227 1.49 9.78 0.05
CA LEU A 227 1.19 8.43 0.56
C LEU A 227 2.40 7.51 0.60
N ARG A 228 3.35 7.66 -0.32
CA ARG A 228 4.62 6.92 -0.30
C ARG A 228 5.41 7.20 0.97
N GLU A 229 5.31 8.42 1.48
CA GLU A 229 5.92 8.83 2.75
C GLU A 229 4.94 8.75 3.94
N GLN A 230 3.83 8.03 3.78
CA GLN A 230 2.80 7.80 4.79
C GLN A 230 2.20 9.10 5.37
N ILE A 231 2.16 10.16 4.56
CA ILE A 231 1.50 11.41 4.92
C ILE A 231 0.02 11.32 4.54
N SER A 232 -0.84 11.64 5.50
CA SER A 232 -2.29 11.62 5.31
C SER A 232 -2.76 12.63 4.28
N ILE A 233 -3.62 12.19 3.35
CA ILE A 233 -4.27 13.06 2.35
C ILE A 233 -5.70 13.44 2.74
N ARG A 234 -6.08 13.28 4.01
CA ARG A 234 -7.44 13.59 4.50
C ARG A 234 -7.79 15.07 4.41
N ASP A 235 -6.81 15.92 4.60
CA ASP A 235 -6.99 17.37 4.45
C ASP A 235 -6.89 17.76 2.97
N LEU A 236 -7.89 17.29 2.19
CA LEU A 236 -7.97 17.61 0.76
C LEU A 236 -8.12 19.10 0.50
N LEU A 237 -8.72 19.88 1.43
CA LEU A 237 -8.86 21.32 1.27
C LEU A 237 -7.50 21.99 1.19
N SER A 238 -6.66 21.81 2.21
CA SER A 238 -5.30 22.37 2.22
C SER A 238 -4.45 21.88 1.04
N ILE A 239 -4.61 20.61 0.65
CA ILE A 239 -3.89 20.03 -0.50
C ILE A 239 -4.32 20.71 -1.81
N VAL A 240 -5.63 20.77 -2.08
CA VAL A 240 -6.17 21.28 -3.35
C VAL A 240 -5.93 22.78 -3.48
N GLU A 241 -6.13 23.57 -2.42
CA GLU A 241 -5.83 25.01 -2.38
C GLU A 241 -4.33 25.26 -2.65
N THR A 242 -3.45 24.56 -1.97
CA THR A 242 -1.99 24.67 -2.21
C THR A 242 -1.63 24.34 -3.64
N LEU A 243 -2.22 23.28 -4.22
CA LEU A 243 -1.98 22.93 -5.61
C LEU A 243 -2.50 24.01 -6.56
N ALA A 244 -3.66 24.63 -6.31
CA ALA A 244 -4.18 25.72 -7.11
C ALA A 244 -3.28 26.96 -7.07
N ASP A 245 -2.75 27.30 -5.89
CA ASP A 245 -1.84 28.43 -5.71
C ASP A 245 -0.50 28.24 -6.43
N TYR A 246 0.07 27.04 -6.41
CA TYR A 246 1.41 26.78 -6.91
C TYR A 246 1.47 26.18 -8.33
N ALA A 247 0.38 25.60 -8.85
CA ALA A 247 0.35 25.03 -10.20
C ALA A 247 0.62 26.07 -11.32
N PRO A 248 0.28 27.37 -11.20
CA PRO A 248 0.70 28.40 -12.13
C PRO A 248 2.22 28.65 -12.15
N ILE A 249 2.91 28.37 -11.05
CA ILE A 249 4.35 28.62 -10.87
C ILE A 249 5.18 27.41 -11.33
N THR A 250 4.73 26.20 -10.98
CA THR A 250 5.42 24.96 -11.34
C THR A 250 4.42 23.81 -11.53
N ARG A 251 4.75 22.92 -12.49
CA ARG A 251 4.03 21.66 -12.70
C ARG A 251 4.84 20.43 -12.28
N ASP A 252 6.03 20.64 -11.69
CA ASP A 252 6.85 19.55 -11.16
C ASP A 252 6.16 18.93 -9.95
N PRO A 253 5.76 17.66 -10.01
CA PRO A 253 5.06 17.00 -8.91
C PRO A 253 5.92 16.91 -7.63
N VAL A 254 7.24 16.90 -7.74
CA VAL A 254 8.14 16.86 -6.58
C VAL A 254 8.07 18.18 -5.83
N LEU A 255 8.21 19.31 -6.54
CA LEU A 255 8.10 20.64 -5.93
C LEU A 255 6.70 20.91 -5.39
N LEU A 256 5.66 20.55 -6.14
CA LEU A 256 4.28 20.67 -5.66
C LEU A 256 4.06 19.85 -4.38
N THR A 257 4.65 18.66 -4.28
CA THR A 257 4.58 17.86 -3.05
C THR A 257 5.22 18.58 -1.87
N GLU A 258 6.36 19.26 -2.05
CA GLU A 258 7.02 20.01 -0.98
C GLU A 258 6.16 21.20 -0.49
N TYR A 259 5.51 21.93 -1.41
CA TYR A 259 4.57 22.99 -1.02
C TYR A 259 3.37 22.43 -0.24
N VAL A 260 2.79 21.33 -0.70
CA VAL A 260 1.71 20.66 0.01
C VAL A 260 2.17 20.15 1.39
N ARG A 261 3.36 19.58 1.51
CA ARG A 261 3.93 19.18 2.80
C ARG A 261 4.02 20.35 3.78
N GLN A 262 4.46 21.52 3.30
CA GLN A 262 4.51 22.74 4.11
C GLN A 262 3.12 23.15 4.60
N SER A 263 2.08 23.07 3.77
CA SER A 263 0.70 23.36 4.20
C SER A 263 0.19 22.33 5.22
N LEU A 264 0.67 21.11 5.17
CA LEU A 264 0.36 20.01 6.09
C LEU A 264 1.31 19.93 7.31
N ALA A 265 2.17 20.93 7.53
CA ALA A 265 3.21 20.89 8.57
C ALA A 265 2.67 20.56 9.97
N ARG A 266 1.45 21.03 10.32
CA ARG A 266 0.84 20.73 11.62
C ARG A 266 0.55 19.25 11.79
N SER A 267 0.03 18.58 10.78
CA SER A 267 -0.28 17.14 10.82
C SER A 267 0.99 16.30 10.79
N ILE A 268 1.97 16.69 9.98
CA ILE A 268 3.30 16.04 9.91
C ILE A 268 4.02 16.17 11.25
N THR A 269 4.08 17.36 11.83
CA THR A 269 4.68 17.59 13.15
C THR A 269 4.03 16.67 14.20
N LYS A 270 2.69 16.64 14.25
CA LYS A 270 1.96 15.83 15.23
C LYS A 270 2.25 14.32 15.10
N GLN A 271 2.49 13.84 13.90
CA GLN A 271 2.80 12.43 13.65
C GLN A 271 4.12 12.00 14.30
N TRP A 272 5.09 12.91 14.39
CA TRP A 272 6.45 12.61 14.84
C TRP A 272 6.84 13.25 16.18
N GLN A 273 5.96 14.07 16.74
CA GLN A 273 6.18 14.72 18.02
C GLN A 273 6.07 13.71 19.16
N THR A 274 7.05 13.73 20.07
CA THR A 274 7.02 12.92 21.29
C THR A 274 6.00 13.44 22.29
N ALA A 275 5.76 12.66 23.35
CA ALA A 275 4.92 13.09 24.47
C ALA A 275 5.48 14.34 25.18
N GLU A 276 6.80 14.59 25.09
CA GLU A 276 7.51 15.75 25.64
C GLU A 276 7.33 17.01 24.78
N GLY A 277 6.76 16.86 23.59
CA GLY A 277 6.46 17.97 22.69
C GLY A 277 7.61 18.35 21.75
N ASP A 278 8.66 17.54 21.66
CA ASP A 278 9.78 17.73 20.74
C ASP A 278 9.81 16.69 19.62
N ILE A 279 10.71 16.89 18.65
CA ILE A 279 11.00 15.92 17.58
C ILE A 279 12.47 15.52 17.68
N PRO A 280 12.78 14.30 18.16
CA PRO A 280 14.15 13.78 18.16
C PRO A 280 14.56 13.40 16.74
N ALA A 281 15.62 13.99 16.21
CA ALA A 281 16.05 13.74 14.84
C ALA A 281 17.58 13.89 14.67
N LEU A 282 18.10 13.20 13.64
CA LEU A 282 19.42 13.45 13.09
C LEU A 282 19.40 14.72 12.23
N MET A 283 20.55 15.32 12.07
CA MET A 283 20.77 16.44 11.15
C MET A 283 21.97 16.15 10.24
N LEU A 284 22.01 16.75 9.07
CA LEU A 284 23.20 16.74 8.23
C LEU A 284 24.18 17.82 8.72
N SER A 285 25.50 17.61 8.57
CA SER A 285 26.46 18.69 8.79
C SER A 285 26.26 19.78 7.74
N TYR A 286 26.59 21.00 8.08
CA TYR A 286 26.48 22.14 7.19
C TYR A 286 27.23 21.92 5.87
N GLU A 287 28.44 21.37 5.93
CA GLU A 287 29.30 21.12 4.77
C GLU A 287 28.68 20.06 3.84
N LEU A 288 28.06 19.03 4.44
CA LEU A 288 27.38 17.99 3.68
C LEU A 288 26.12 18.54 3.01
N GLU A 289 25.33 19.31 3.73
CA GLU A 289 24.10 19.91 3.19
C GLU A 289 24.41 20.92 2.07
N ASP A 290 25.43 21.75 2.23
CA ASP A 290 25.92 22.67 1.17
C ASP A 290 26.38 21.90 -0.08
N THR A 291 27.12 20.80 0.12
CA THR A 291 27.57 19.92 -0.97
C THR A 291 26.39 19.31 -1.71
N LEU A 292 25.40 18.78 -1.00
CA LEU A 292 24.19 18.20 -1.60
C LEU A 292 23.38 19.28 -2.34
N THR A 293 23.22 20.45 -1.75
CA THR A 293 22.50 21.58 -2.38
C THR A 293 23.13 22.00 -3.70
N LYS A 294 24.44 22.13 -3.75
CA LYS A 294 25.19 22.48 -4.97
C LYS A 294 25.15 21.39 -6.05
N ALA A 295 24.94 20.15 -5.65
CA ALA A 295 24.85 19.00 -6.54
C ALA A 295 23.45 18.80 -7.15
N ILE A 296 22.45 19.58 -6.75
CA ILE A 296 21.11 19.50 -7.35
C ILE A 296 21.14 20.09 -8.76
N GLN A 297 20.79 19.26 -9.74
CA GLN A 297 20.69 19.67 -11.15
C GLN A 297 19.21 19.80 -11.54
N HIS A 298 18.89 20.88 -12.22
CA HIS A 298 17.55 21.15 -12.74
C HIS A 298 17.50 20.86 -14.24
N THR A 299 16.45 20.15 -14.66
CA THR A 299 16.16 19.86 -16.07
C THR A 299 14.72 20.23 -16.40
N GLU A 300 14.36 20.18 -17.67
CA GLU A 300 12.97 20.38 -18.12
C GLU A 300 11.99 19.31 -17.54
N HIS A 301 12.50 18.18 -17.10
CA HIS A 301 11.72 17.06 -16.55
C HIS A 301 11.75 16.96 -15.03
N GLY A 302 12.32 17.95 -14.33
CA GLY A 302 12.46 17.98 -12.87
C GLY A 302 13.90 18.11 -12.43
N SER A 303 14.14 17.84 -11.14
CA SER A 303 15.47 17.93 -10.54
C SER A 303 15.98 16.57 -10.06
N TYR A 304 17.32 16.42 -10.07
CA TYR A 304 17.99 15.23 -9.56
C TYR A 304 19.29 15.59 -8.86
N LEU A 305 19.76 14.70 -7.99
CA LEU A 305 20.99 14.87 -7.24
C LEU A 305 22.17 14.23 -7.99
N ALA A 306 23.11 15.04 -8.44
CA ALA A 306 24.32 14.63 -9.15
C ALA A 306 25.53 14.63 -8.22
N ILE A 307 25.67 13.61 -7.39
CA ILE A 307 26.80 13.42 -6.47
C ILE A 307 27.72 12.28 -6.90
N GLU A 308 28.96 12.33 -6.46
CA GLU A 308 29.90 11.23 -6.69
C GLU A 308 29.42 9.94 -6.02
N PRO A 309 29.54 8.77 -6.72
CA PRO A 309 29.12 7.48 -6.16
C PRO A 309 29.73 7.15 -4.79
N LYS A 310 31.00 7.55 -4.58
CA LYS A 310 31.69 7.36 -3.30
C LYS A 310 31.03 8.17 -2.17
N LEU A 311 30.62 9.41 -2.44
CA LEU A 311 29.93 10.25 -1.46
C LEU A 311 28.56 9.68 -1.13
N ALA A 312 27.79 9.25 -2.17
CA ALA A 312 26.50 8.59 -1.99
C ALA A 312 26.61 7.35 -1.10
N GLN A 313 27.58 6.49 -1.39
CA GLN A 313 27.79 5.25 -0.61
C GLN A 313 28.16 5.53 0.84
N ARG A 314 29.06 6.52 1.11
CA ARG A 314 29.41 6.91 2.48
C ARG A 314 28.19 7.45 3.21
N LEU A 315 27.41 8.32 2.57
CA LEU A 315 26.20 8.89 3.16
C LEU A 315 25.20 7.78 3.54
N ILE A 316 24.94 6.82 2.63
CA ILE A 316 24.06 5.68 2.90
C ILE A 316 24.60 4.85 4.08
N THR A 317 25.89 4.56 4.12
CA THR A 317 26.51 3.77 5.20
C THR A 317 26.37 4.47 6.56
N GLU A 318 26.65 5.76 6.63
CA GLU A 318 26.55 6.52 7.89
C GLU A 318 25.08 6.66 8.34
N LEU A 319 24.14 6.88 7.41
CA LEU A 319 22.72 6.91 7.73
C LEU A 319 22.21 5.56 8.19
N THR A 320 22.62 4.45 7.56
CA THR A 320 22.25 3.09 8.00
C THR A 320 22.68 2.86 9.45
N ARG A 321 23.94 3.13 9.77
CA ARG A 321 24.47 2.99 11.14
C ARG A 321 23.73 3.85 12.15
N ALA A 322 23.45 5.11 11.80
CA ALA A 322 22.75 6.03 12.67
C ALA A 322 21.29 5.60 12.92
N VAL A 323 20.61 5.12 11.88
CA VAL A 323 19.24 4.58 11.97
C VAL A 323 19.20 3.34 12.85
N GLU A 324 20.13 2.40 12.68
CA GLU A 324 20.23 1.20 13.54
C GLU A 324 20.40 1.59 15.01
N THR A 325 21.26 2.57 15.29
CA THR A 325 21.46 3.08 16.66
C THR A 325 20.18 3.71 17.23
N MET A 326 19.45 4.50 16.42
CA MET A 326 18.17 5.09 16.85
C MET A 326 17.12 4.02 17.15
N MET A 327 17.02 3.01 16.29
CA MET A 327 16.07 1.91 16.46
C MET A 327 16.37 1.09 17.73
N GLN A 328 17.64 0.81 18.01
CA GLN A 328 18.06 0.17 19.27
C GLN A 328 17.67 1.00 20.50
N GLN A 329 17.71 2.33 20.39
CA GLN A 329 17.25 3.24 21.44
C GLN A 329 15.72 3.47 21.46
N GLN A 330 14.97 2.72 20.67
CA GLN A 330 13.51 2.87 20.50
C GLN A 330 13.10 4.29 20.04
N GLN A 331 13.98 4.97 19.30
CA GLN A 331 13.72 6.26 18.69
C GLN A 331 13.25 6.09 17.25
N ALA A 332 12.30 6.92 16.83
CA ALA A 332 11.90 6.96 15.41
C ALA A 332 13.09 7.43 14.55
N PRO A 333 13.43 6.75 13.45
CA PRO A 333 14.56 7.11 12.59
C PRO A 333 14.24 8.33 11.74
N LEU A 334 14.38 9.52 12.32
CA LEU A 334 14.11 10.81 11.68
C LEU A 334 15.39 11.54 11.30
N LEU A 335 15.41 12.09 10.10
CA LEU A 335 16.44 13.02 9.61
C LEU A 335 15.77 14.33 9.21
N VAL A 336 16.30 15.46 9.68
CA VAL A 336 15.86 16.80 9.28
C VAL A 336 16.91 17.44 8.38
N THR A 337 16.46 17.97 7.23
CA THR A 337 17.29 18.61 6.21
C THR A 337 16.66 19.94 5.76
N SER A 338 17.31 20.65 4.83
CA SER A 338 16.69 21.80 4.17
C SER A 338 15.56 21.36 3.22
N PRO A 339 14.59 22.21 2.92
CA PRO A 339 13.52 21.90 1.97
C PRO A 339 14.02 21.55 0.57
N LEU A 340 15.17 22.10 0.16
CA LEU A 340 15.77 21.86 -1.15
C LEU A 340 16.39 20.47 -1.27
N THR A 341 17.06 20.01 -0.23
CA THR A 341 17.76 18.72 -0.22
C THR A 341 16.87 17.55 0.14
N ARG A 342 15.79 17.79 0.92
CA ARG A 342 14.90 16.77 1.45
C ARG A 342 14.42 15.73 0.42
N PRO A 343 13.77 16.12 -0.72
CA PRO A 343 13.22 15.15 -1.66
C PRO A 343 14.31 14.31 -2.32
N HIS A 344 15.49 14.88 -2.50
CA HIS A 344 16.65 14.21 -3.11
C HIS A 344 17.29 13.22 -2.13
N VAL A 345 17.45 13.61 -0.87
CA VAL A 345 17.96 12.73 0.19
C VAL A 345 17.00 11.57 0.40
N LYS A 346 15.68 11.82 0.48
CA LYS A 346 14.68 10.77 0.59
C LYS A 346 14.77 9.78 -0.57
N ARG A 347 14.82 10.26 -1.81
CA ARG A 347 14.95 9.42 -3.01
C ARG A 347 16.23 8.58 -3.02
N LEU A 348 17.34 9.17 -2.58
CA LEU A 348 18.65 8.49 -2.50
C LEU A 348 18.64 7.37 -1.45
N THR A 349 18.01 7.60 -0.30
CA THR A 349 18.07 6.69 0.86
C THR A 349 16.98 5.62 0.85
N GLU A 350 15.86 5.86 0.20
CA GLU A 350 14.67 4.96 0.21
C GLU A 350 14.99 3.50 -0.16
N PRO A 351 15.83 3.18 -1.19
CA PRO A 351 16.14 1.79 -1.53
C PRO A 351 17.01 1.06 -0.50
N TYR A 352 17.74 1.79 0.32
CA TYR A 352 18.76 1.23 1.23
C TYR A 352 18.34 1.32 2.70
N VAL A 353 17.63 2.38 3.07
CA VAL A 353 17.19 2.66 4.45
C VAL A 353 15.71 3.07 4.40
N PRO A 354 14.80 2.15 4.00
CA PRO A 354 13.38 2.46 3.78
C PRO A 354 12.66 2.98 5.03
N GLN A 355 13.12 2.58 6.21
CA GLN A 355 12.58 3.04 7.50
C GLN A 355 12.94 4.50 7.83
N LEU A 356 13.92 5.11 7.14
CA LEU A 356 14.32 6.49 7.39
C LEU A 356 13.24 7.46 6.90
N VAL A 357 12.76 8.26 7.83
CA VAL A 357 11.85 9.37 7.53
C VAL A 357 12.69 10.65 7.38
N VAL A 358 12.55 11.31 6.23
CA VAL A 358 13.26 12.57 5.95
C VAL A 358 12.27 13.72 6.00
N LEU A 359 12.42 14.60 6.95
CA LEU A 359 11.65 15.83 7.12
C LEU A 359 12.47 17.04 6.69
N SER A 360 11.79 18.09 6.25
CA SER A 360 12.40 19.41 6.11
C SER A 360 12.06 20.30 7.30
N HIS A 361 12.79 21.39 7.48
CA HIS A 361 12.42 22.41 8.45
C HIS A 361 11.03 23.00 8.22
N ASN A 362 10.54 23.00 6.96
CA ASN A 362 9.21 23.48 6.60
C ASN A 362 8.09 22.48 6.95
N ASP A 363 8.41 21.20 7.18
CA ASP A 363 7.45 20.19 7.64
C ASP A 363 7.12 20.31 9.13
N ILE A 364 7.89 21.13 9.86
CA ILE A 364 7.80 21.25 11.31
C ILE A 364 7.31 22.65 11.69
N VAL A 365 6.26 22.70 12.51
CA VAL A 365 5.74 24.00 12.98
C VAL A 365 6.73 24.71 13.88
N ALA A 366 6.82 26.05 13.76
CA ALA A 366 7.86 26.85 14.37
C ALA A 366 7.95 26.78 15.92
N ASN A 367 6.86 26.42 16.58
CA ASN A 367 6.80 26.30 18.04
C ASN A 367 7.24 24.94 18.59
N VAL A 368 7.65 24.01 17.72
CA VAL A 368 8.11 22.67 18.11
C VAL A 368 9.64 22.60 18.03
N ARG A 369 10.26 22.16 19.12
CA ARG A 369 11.71 22.02 19.21
C ARG A 369 12.16 20.74 18.51
N ILE A 370 13.19 20.85 17.66
CA ILE A 370 13.94 19.71 17.14
C ILE A 370 15.04 19.37 18.14
N ARG A 371 15.00 18.16 18.69
CA ARG A 371 16.05 17.64 19.56
C ARG A 371 17.09 16.90 18.73
N ASN A 372 18.27 17.49 18.61
CA ASN A 372 19.36 16.91 17.82
C ASN A 372 19.92 15.65 18.51
N LEU A 373 19.79 14.50 17.88
CA LEU A 373 20.33 13.21 18.33
C LEU A 373 21.72 12.91 17.77
N GLY A 374 22.15 13.63 16.76
CA GLY A 374 23.45 13.45 16.13
C GLY A 374 23.55 14.17 14.80
N VAL A 375 24.78 14.42 14.37
CA VAL A 375 25.07 15.09 13.09
C VAL A 375 25.77 14.10 12.17
N VAL A 376 25.15 13.82 11.03
CA VAL A 376 25.70 12.97 9.98
C VAL A 376 26.75 13.77 9.20
N LYS A 377 27.96 13.22 9.14
CA LYS A 377 29.12 13.76 8.41
C LYS A 377 29.65 12.68 7.47
N VAL A 378 30.17 13.11 6.32
CA VAL A 378 30.72 12.17 5.32
C VAL A 378 32.06 12.62 4.81
#